data_8afa5e3c6083a28e9ae5e46c9782f177
#
_entry.id   8afa5e3c6083a28e9ae5e46c9782f177
#
_cell.length_a   1.000
_cell.length_b   1.000
_cell.length_c   1.000
_cell.angle_alpha   90.00
_cell.angle_beta   90.00
_cell.angle_gamma   90.00
#
_symmetry.space_group_name_H-M   'P 1'
#
loop_
_entity.id
_entity.type
_entity.pdbx_description
1 polymer ?
#
loop_
_entity_poly.entity_id
_entity_poly.type
_entity_poly.pdbx_seq_one_letter_code
_entity_poly.pdbx_strand_id
1 'polypeptide(L)'
;MQVRAYGAEVELIPGTRQDTADEAERQAEGIFYASHNWQAFFLQGTKTLAYELWEDLGFRAPDNVLIPTGAGSNVLGCDIGFGELLRCGEIKRLPRLFAVQPANCAPLCASFAAGAEDAVPVKTLPTIAEGTAIASPVRTREVLAAIRRSAGAAVSVTEEEIVEAMVALARSGLYVEPTSASAAAALSGLIQRGVIGPEETTVVVLTGAGLKSTQRIGELMGVLPKNV
;
A
#
# COMPACT_ATOMS: atom_id res chain seq x y z
N MET A 1 -3.66 23.16 -1.94
CA MET A 1 -3.13 24.16 -2.91
C MET A 1 -3.19 23.63 -4.35
N GLN A 2 -2.56 22.50 -4.68
CA GLN A 2 -2.46 21.96 -6.05
C GLN A 2 -3.82 21.73 -6.73
N VAL A 3 -4.80 21.12 -6.04
CA VAL A 3 -6.15 20.87 -6.57
C VAL A 3 -6.83 22.18 -7.00
N ARG A 4 -6.72 23.22 -6.17
CA ARG A 4 -7.26 24.56 -6.50
C ARG A 4 -6.52 25.20 -7.67
N ALA A 5 -5.20 24.95 -7.79
CA ALA A 5 -4.42 25.48 -8.92
C ALA A 5 -4.84 24.85 -10.26
N TYR A 6 -5.44 23.66 -10.24
CA TYR A 6 -6.04 23.02 -11.42
C TYR A 6 -7.48 23.48 -11.70
N GLY A 7 -7.99 24.46 -10.93
CA GLY A 7 -9.32 25.03 -11.12
C GLY A 7 -10.47 24.25 -10.47
N ALA A 8 -10.17 23.22 -9.67
CA ALA A 8 -11.20 22.48 -8.97
C ALA A 8 -11.63 23.18 -7.68
N GLU A 9 -12.89 23.06 -7.32
CA GLU A 9 -13.42 23.48 -6.02
C GLU A 9 -12.96 22.51 -4.94
N VAL A 10 -12.65 23.05 -3.75
CA VAL A 10 -12.17 22.25 -2.61
C VAL A 10 -12.97 22.62 -1.38
N GLU A 11 -13.70 21.66 -0.87
CA GLU A 11 -14.36 21.72 0.43
C GLU A 11 -13.49 21.03 1.49
N LEU A 12 -13.31 21.66 2.63
CA LEU A 12 -12.58 21.11 3.76
C LEU A 12 -13.56 20.59 4.80
N ILE A 13 -13.53 19.27 5.02
CA ILE A 13 -14.39 18.62 5.99
C ILE A 13 -13.68 18.54 7.34
N PRO A 14 -14.27 19.09 8.42
CA PRO A 14 -13.73 18.94 9.77
C PRO A 14 -13.76 17.48 10.21
N GLY A 15 -12.71 17.03 10.90
CA GLY A 15 -12.65 15.68 11.46
C GLY A 15 -11.54 14.82 10.89
N THR A 16 -11.81 13.52 10.75
CA THR A 16 -10.87 12.50 10.31
C THR A 16 -10.91 12.32 8.80
N ARG A 17 -9.99 11.50 8.28
CA ARG A 17 -10.03 11.07 6.88
C ARG A 17 -11.30 10.26 6.56
N GLN A 18 -11.83 9.51 7.54
CA GLN A 18 -13.08 8.76 7.36
C GLN A 18 -14.28 9.72 7.22
N ASP A 19 -14.35 10.77 8.05
CA ASP A 19 -15.42 11.78 7.95
C ASP A 19 -15.41 12.45 6.56
N THR A 20 -14.22 12.71 6.01
CA THR A 20 -14.08 13.24 4.64
C THR A 20 -14.58 12.24 3.59
N ALA A 21 -14.31 10.95 3.76
CA ALA A 21 -14.77 9.91 2.83
C ALA A 21 -16.30 9.77 2.86
N ASP A 22 -16.87 9.71 4.05
CA ASP A 22 -18.33 9.58 4.27
C ASP A 22 -19.08 10.79 3.68
N GLU A 23 -18.55 12.01 3.87
CA GLU A 23 -19.13 13.21 3.29
C GLU A 23 -19.02 13.23 1.77
N ALA A 24 -17.89 12.79 1.21
CA ALA A 24 -17.71 12.70 -0.24
C ALA A 24 -18.70 11.71 -0.87
N GLU A 25 -18.97 10.58 -0.22
CA GLU A 25 -19.99 9.61 -0.65
C GLU A 25 -21.39 10.22 -0.60
N ARG A 26 -21.72 10.93 0.49
CA ARG A 26 -23.00 11.62 0.64
C ARG A 26 -23.22 12.69 -0.44
N GLN A 27 -22.20 13.49 -0.75
CA GLN A 27 -22.28 14.53 -1.78
C GLN A 27 -22.31 13.96 -3.22
N ALA A 28 -21.85 12.73 -3.39
CA ALA A 28 -21.85 12.06 -4.69
C ALA A 28 -23.23 11.48 -5.08
N GLU A 29 -24.24 11.61 -4.24
CA GLU A 29 -25.60 11.16 -4.55
C GLU A 29 -26.11 11.85 -5.82
N GLY A 30 -26.40 11.08 -6.86
CA GLY A 30 -26.91 11.58 -8.14
C GLY A 30 -25.85 12.10 -9.12
N ILE A 31 -24.54 12.06 -8.78
CA ILE A 31 -23.44 12.42 -9.66
C ILE A 31 -22.42 11.28 -9.77
N PHE A 32 -21.53 11.35 -10.79
CA PHE A 32 -20.47 10.37 -10.93
C PHE A 32 -19.41 10.51 -9.84
N TYR A 33 -19.33 9.53 -8.95
CA TYR A 33 -18.31 9.48 -7.91
C TYR A 33 -16.98 8.96 -8.48
N ALA A 34 -16.07 9.88 -8.77
CA ALA A 34 -14.78 9.60 -9.41
C ALA A 34 -13.70 9.05 -8.44
N SER A 35 -14.10 8.50 -7.29
CA SER A 35 -13.16 7.90 -6.35
C SER A 35 -12.50 6.66 -6.94
N HIS A 36 -11.15 6.64 -6.96
CA HIS A 36 -10.39 5.49 -7.44
C HIS A 36 -10.64 4.21 -6.62
N ASN A 37 -11.02 4.33 -5.35
CA ASN A 37 -11.35 3.17 -4.50
C ASN A 37 -12.67 2.50 -4.93
N TRP A 38 -13.59 3.25 -5.52
CA TRP A 38 -14.91 2.78 -5.97
C TRP A 38 -14.92 2.34 -7.42
N GLN A 39 -14.07 2.95 -8.26
CA GLN A 39 -14.06 2.67 -9.70
C GLN A 39 -13.36 1.34 -10.00
N ALA A 40 -14.14 0.37 -10.51
CA ALA A 40 -13.60 -0.96 -10.86
C ALA A 40 -12.52 -0.88 -11.96
N PHE A 41 -12.68 0.02 -12.93
CA PHE A 41 -11.71 0.22 -14.00
C PHE A 41 -10.37 0.80 -13.54
N PHE A 42 -10.30 1.41 -12.37
CA PHE A 42 -9.04 1.85 -11.80
C PHE A 42 -8.05 0.67 -11.61
N LEU A 43 -8.55 -0.50 -11.26
CA LEU A 43 -7.74 -1.72 -11.11
C LEU A 43 -7.13 -2.18 -12.44
N GLN A 44 -7.77 -1.87 -13.58
CA GLN A 44 -7.20 -2.15 -14.90
C GLN A 44 -5.99 -1.26 -15.21
N GLY A 45 -5.90 -0.08 -14.57
CA GLY A 45 -4.69 0.74 -14.59
C GLY A 45 -3.61 0.19 -13.65
N THR A 46 -3.94 -0.09 -12.40
CA THR A 46 -2.94 -0.56 -11.42
C THR A 46 -2.39 -1.94 -11.73
N LYS A 47 -3.07 -2.78 -12.52
CA LYS A 47 -2.54 -4.09 -12.95
C LYS A 47 -1.29 -4.00 -13.82
N THR A 48 -1.05 -2.84 -14.49
CA THR A 48 0.15 -2.65 -15.31
C THR A 48 1.44 -2.80 -14.51
N LEU A 49 1.40 -2.54 -13.19
CA LEU A 49 2.51 -2.81 -12.29
C LEU A 49 3.02 -4.26 -12.41
N ALA A 50 2.12 -5.24 -12.51
CA ALA A 50 2.52 -6.64 -12.66
C ALA A 50 3.21 -6.91 -13.99
N TYR A 51 2.78 -6.26 -15.06
CA TYR A 51 3.38 -6.40 -16.38
C TYR A 51 4.75 -5.74 -16.45
N GLU A 52 4.87 -4.53 -15.90
CA GLU A 52 6.15 -3.81 -15.83
C GLU A 52 7.17 -4.62 -15.00
N LEU A 53 6.78 -5.15 -13.85
CA LEU A 53 7.65 -6.02 -13.05
C LEU A 53 8.08 -7.29 -13.81
N TRP A 54 7.16 -7.93 -14.52
CA TRP A 54 7.46 -9.12 -15.32
C TRP A 54 8.41 -8.78 -16.49
N GLU A 55 8.17 -7.70 -17.20
CA GLU A 55 9.01 -7.24 -18.30
C GLU A 55 10.41 -6.85 -17.83
N ASP A 56 10.52 -6.01 -16.80
CA ASP A 56 11.79 -5.52 -16.26
C ASP A 56 12.65 -6.63 -15.64
N LEU A 57 12.03 -7.69 -15.13
CA LEU A 57 12.71 -8.90 -14.66
C LEU A 57 13.07 -9.89 -15.78
N GLY A 58 13.03 -9.47 -17.04
CA GLY A 58 13.36 -10.29 -18.20
C GLY A 58 12.32 -11.38 -18.46
N PHE A 59 11.05 -10.99 -18.45
CA PHE A 59 9.88 -11.85 -18.69
C PHE A 59 9.75 -12.99 -17.68
N ARG A 60 10.01 -12.68 -16.41
CA ARG A 60 9.87 -13.61 -15.28
C ARG A 60 9.12 -12.93 -14.13
N ALA A 61 8.23 -13.66 -13.48
CA ALA A 61 7.61 -13.17 -12.26
C ALA A 61 8.63 -13.22 -11.09
N PRO A 62 8.60 -12.23 -10.18
CA PRO A 62 9.33 -12.34 -8.92
C PRO A 62 8.71 -13.46 -8.05
N ASP A 63 9.41 -13.87 -6.99
CA ASP A 63 8.85 -14.78 -6.01
C ASP A 63 7.92 -14.05 -5.04
N ASN A 64 8.26 -12.80 -4.71
CA ASN A 64 7.54 -12.00 -3.72
C ASN A 64 7.35 -10.57 -4.19
N VAL A 65 6.20 -9.97 -3.85
CA VAL A 65 5.94 -8.54 -4.03
C VAL A 65 5.41 -7.97 -2.71
N LEU A 66 6.15 -7.02 -2.13
CA LEU A 66 5.76 -6.30 -0.92
C LEU A 66 5.14 -4.96 -1.29
N ILE A 67 3.92 -4.71 -0.86
CA ILE A 67 3.10 -3.59 -1.33
C ILE A 67 2.58 -2.78 -0.13
N PRO A 68 2.90 -1.47 -0.03
CA PRO A 68 2.27 -0.59 0.96
C PRO A 68 0.76 -0.55 0.68
N THR A 69 -0.06 -0.86 1.68
CA THR A 69 -1.46 -1.14 1.44
C THR A 69 -2.40 -0.32 2.31
N GLY A 70 -3.14 0.60 1.69
CA GLY A 70 -4.30 1.26 2.28
C GLY A 70 -5.58 0.55 1.82
N ALA A 71 -6.21 1.01 0.74
CA ALA A 71 -7.40 0.39 0.15
C ALA A 71 -7.13 -0.90 -0.64
N GLY A 72 -5.87 -1.21 -0.95
CA GLY A 72 -5.47 -2.46 -1.59
C GLY A 72 -5.48 -2.47 -3.13
N SER A 73 -5.62 -1.32 -3.79
CA SER A 73 -5.69 -1.25 -5.26
C SER A 73 -4.47 -1.84 -5.96
N ASN A 74 -3.25 -1.63 -5.44
CA ASN A 74 -2.04 -2.19 -6.02
C ASN A 74 -1.94 -3.72 -5.79
N VAL A 75 -2.41 -4.22 -4.65
CA VAL A 75 -2.50 -5.68 -4.39
C VAL A 75 -3.45 -6.32 -5.40
N LEU A 76 -4.64 -5.73 -5.58
CA LEU A 76 -5.61 -6.22 -6.55
C LEU A 76 -5.13 -6.07 -8.00
N GLY A 77 -4.43 -4.98 -8.32
CA GLY A 77 -3.80 -4.79 -9.61
C GLY A 77 -2.77 -5.89 -9.90
N CYS A 78 -1.86 -6.17 -8.97
CA CYS A 78 -0.89 -7.26 -9.09
C CYS A 78 -1.58 -8.63 -9.22
N ASP A 79 -2.62 -8.89 -8.44
CA ASP A 79 -3.38 -10.14 -8.53
C ASP A 79 -4.03 -10.34 -9.91
N ILE A 80 -4.65 -9.29 -10.45
CA ILE A 80 -5.23 -9.31 -11.79
C ILE A 80 -4.15 -9.53 -12.85
N GLY A 81 -3.08 -8.71 -12.84
CA GLY A 81 -2.05 -8.74 -13.87
C GLY A 81 -1.25 -10.05 -13.86
N PHE A 82 -0.75 -10.51 -12.71
CA PHE A 82 -0.08 -11.81 -12.62
C PHE A 82 -1.03 -12.98 -12.89
N GLY A 83 -2.32 -12.85 -12.52
CA GLY A 83 -3.33 -13.82 -12.88
C GLY A 83 -3.57 -13.92 -14.39
N GLU A 84 -3.50 -12.81 -15.12
CA GLU A 84 -3.57 -12.79 -16.58
C GLU A 84 -2.32 -13.44 -17.19
N LEU A 85 -1.13 -13.08 -16.73
CA LEU A 85 0.13 -13.71 -17.18
C LEU A 85 0.14 -15.22 -16.94
N LEU A 86 -0.40 -15.67 -15.80
CA LEU A 86 -0.53 -17.11 -15.51
C LEU A 86 -1.49 -17.81 -16.47
N ARG A 87 -2.66 -17.22 -16.75
CA ARG A 87 -3.64 -17.77 -17.69
C ARG A 87 -3.13 -17.80 -19.12
N CYS A 88 -2.29 -16.85 -19.51
CA CYS A 88 -1.64 -16.81 -20.84
C CYS A 88 -0.43 -17.77 -20.92
N GLY A 89 -0.02 -18.40 -19.82
CA GLY A 89 1.12 -19.30 -19.80
C GLY A 89 2.50 -18.60 -19.77
N GLU A 90 2.52 -17.28 -19.57
CA GLU A 90 3.74 -16.48 -19.51
C GLU A 90 4.52 -16.71 -18.20
N ILE A 91 3.83 -17.06 -17.13
CA ILE A 91 4.42 -17.45 -15.85
C ILE A 91 3.85 -18.78 -15.37
N LYS A 92 4.60 -19.51 -14.55
CA LYS A 92 4.20 -20.86 -14.07
C LYS A 92 3.48 -20.83 -12.73
N ARG A 93 3.65 -19.77 -11.95
CA ARG A 93 3.06 -19.60 -10.61
C ARG A 93 2.88 -18.11 -10.31
N LEU A 94 1.92 -17.80 -9.45
CA LEU A 94 1.73 -16.46 -8.94
C LEU A 94 2.88 -16.09 -7.98
N PRO A 95 3.38 -14.84 -7.98
CA PRO A 95 4.21 -14.34 -6.89
C PRO A 95 3.39 -14.23 -5.60
N ARG A 96 4.04 -14.39 -4.46
CA ARG A 96 3.41 -14.15 -3.15
C ARG A 96 3.21 -12.63 -2.96
N LEU A 97 1.99 -12.22 -2.69
CA LEU A 97 1.65 -10.81 -2.45
C LEU A 97 1.62 -10.53 -0.95
N PHE A 98 2.46 -9.63 -0.50
CA PHE A 98 2.50 -9.18 0.89
C PHE A 98 1.88 -7.78 0.98
N ALA A 99 0.70 -7.68 1.59
CA ALA A 99 0.07 -6.41 1.90
C ALA A 99 0.66 -5.86 3.20
N VAL A 100 1.34 -4.71 3.13
CA VAL A 100 2.01 -4.12 4.30
C VAL A 100 1.22 -2.91 4.80
N GLN A 101 0.91 -2.90 6.09
CA GLN A 101 0.20 -1.80 6.76
C GLN A 101 0.98 -1.31 7.98
N PRO A 102 0.88 -0.01 8.35
CA PRO A 102 1.38 0.47 9.64
C PRO A 102 0.55 -0.15 10.76
N ALA A 103 1.19 -0.58 11.85
CA ALA A 103 0.51 -1.20 12.99
C ALA A 103 -0.59 -0.32 13.59
N ASN A 104 -0.41 1.00 13.51
CA ASN A 104 -1.39 1.99 13.96
C ASN A 104 -2.68 2.02 13.12
N CYS A 105 -2.67 1.46 11.90
CA CYS A 105 -3.85 1.36 11.04
C CYS A 105 -3.75 0.11 10.14
N ALA A 106 -4.06 -1.07 10.71
CA ALA A 106 -3.83 -2.36 10.07
C ALA A 106 -5.09 -3.26 9.99
N PRO A 107 -6.22 -2.79 9.40
CA PRO A 107 -7.45 -3.57 9.33
C PRO A 107 -7.32 -4.86 8.49
N LEU A 108 -6.54 -4.84 7.40
CA LEU A 108 -6.30 -6.03 6.59
C LEU A 108 -5.47 -7.07 7.35
N CYS A 109 -4.47 -6.64 8.13
CA CYS A 109 -3.67 -7.55 8.96
C CYS A 109 -4.53 -8.21 10.03
N ALA A 110 -5.40 -7.45 10.71
CA ALA A 110 -6.33 -7.98 11.72
C ALA A 110 -7.29 -8.99 11.11
N SER A 111 -7.89 -8.67 9.96
CA SER A 111 -8.83 -9.55 9.25
C SER A 111 -8.14 -10.82 8.75
N PHE A 112 -6.92 -10.70 8.21
CA PHE A 112 -6.12 -11.84 7.75
C PHE A 112 -5.77 -12.78 8.90
N ALA A 113 -5.30 -12.24 10.03
CA ALA A 113 -4.94 -13.01 11.23
C ALA A 113 -6.15 -13.70 11.87
N ALA A 114 -7.33 -13.07 11.81
CA ALA A 114 -8.58 -13.66 12.26
C ALA A 114 -9.15 -14.74 11.32
N GLY A 115 -8.52 -14.96 10.15
CA GLY A 115 -9.07 -15.85 9.12
C GLY A 115 -10.37 -15.33 8.49
N ALA A 116 -10.73 -14.07 8.75
CA ALA A 116 -11.99 -13.49 8.28
C ALA A 116 -11.98 -13.25 6.76
N GLU A 117 -13.14 -13.34 6.13
CA GLU A 117 -13.31 -12.98 4.73
C GLU A 117 -13.54 -11.47 4.55
N ASP A 118 -14.15 -10.83 5.53
CA ASP A 118 -14.49 -9.41 5.55
C ASP A 118 -13.68 -8.63 6.58
N ALA A 119 -13.84 -7.31 6.58
CA ALA A 119 -13.18 -6.43 7.52
C ALA A 119 -13.63 -6.72 8.96
N VAL A 120 -12.65 -6.92 9.86
CA VAL A 120 -12.90 -6.89 11.30
C VAL A 120 -12.66 -5.48 11.83
N PRO A 121 -13.47 -4.99 12.78
CA PRO A 121 -13.28 -3.68 13.37
C PRO A 121 -11.92 -3.58 14.07
N VAL A 122 -11.20 -2.49 13.83
CA VAL A 122 -9.92 -2.19 14.50
C VAL A 122 -9.94 -0.78 15.08
N LYS A 123 -9.26 -0.60 16.20
CA LYS A 123 -8.97 0.73 16.71
C LYS A 123 -7.74 1.27 15.99
N THR A 124 -7.91 2.41 15.32
CA THR A 124 -6.80 3.07 14.61
C THR A 124 -6.19 4.17 15.45
N LEU A 125 -4.90 4.40 15.25
CA LEU A 125 -4.11 5.50 15.79
C LEU A 125 -3.46 6.29 14.65
N PRO A 126 -2.99 7.52 14.88
CA PRO A 126 -2.22 8.25 13.89
C PRO A 126 -0.97 7.47 13.46
N THR A 127 -0.67 7.53 12.16
CA THR A 127 0.53 6.91 11.57
C THR A 127 1.27 7.91 10.70
N ILE A 128 2.60 7.78 10.63
CA ILE A 128 3.44 8.54 9.69
C ILE A 128 3.24 8.07 8.23
N ALA A 129 2.75 6.85 8.02
CA ALA A 129 2.40 6.31 6.71
C ALA A 129 0.98 6.73 6.29
N GLU A 130 0.74 8.04 6.23
CA GLU A 130 -0.59 8.65 6.01
C GLU A 130 -1.30 8.14 4.75
N GLY A 131 -0.55 7.80 3.69
CA GLY A 131 -1.11 7.29 2.44
C GLY A 131 -1.86 5.96 2.61
N THR A 132 -1.53 5.18 3.64
CA THR A 132 -2.17 3.89 3.95
C THR A 132 -3.09 3.93 5.18
N ALA A 133 -3.32 5.12 5.77
CA ALA A 133 -4.19 5.30 6.94
C ALA A 133 -5.68 5.20 6.56
N ILE A 134 -6.13 4.01 6.16
CA ILE A 134 -7.52 3.71 5.76
C ILE A 134 -8.09 2.69 6.73
N ALA A 135 -9.00 3.14 7.60
CA ALA A 135 -9.61 2.32 8.64
C ALA A 135 -10.59 1.28 8.08
N SER A 136 -11.30 1.64 7.00
CA SER A 136 -12.33 0.81 6.37
C SER A 136 -12.06 0.67 4.87
N PRO A 137 -11.17 -0.25 4.44
CA PRO A 137 -10.93 -0.47 3.03
C PRO A 137 -12.15 -1.06 2.32
N VAL A 138 -12.60 -0.42 1.24
CA VAL A 138 -13.84 -0.78 0.51
C VAL A 138 -13.80 -2.21 -0.06
N ARG A 139 -12.60 -2.71 -0.43
CA ARG A 139 -12.43 -4.01 -1.10
C ARG A 139 -11.69 -5.02 -0.23
N THR A 140 -11.94 -5.02 1.07
CA THR A 140 -11.24 -5.90 2.03
C THR A 140 -11.33 -7.37 1.62
N ARG A 141 -12.51 -7.85 1.25
CA ARG A 141 -12.75 -9.25 0.86
C ARG A 141 -11.88 -9.66 -0.33
N GLU A 142 -11.88 -8.84 -1.37
CA GLU A 142 -11.11 -9.12 -2.59
C GLU A 142 -9.60 -9.10 -2.32
N VAL A 143 -9.13 -8.15 -1.50
CA VAL A 143 -7.72 -8.04 -1.12
C VAL A 143 -7.28 -9.27 -0.31
N LEU A 144 -8.07 -9.68 0.68
CA LEU A 144 -7.78 -10.89 1.48
C LEU A 144 -7.78 -12.16 0.61
N ALA A 145 -8.72 -12.26 -0.34
CA ALA A 145 -8.75 -13.37 -1.28
C ALA A 145 -7.51 -13.41 -2.19
N ALA A 146 -7.06 -12.23 -2.69
CA ALA A 146 -5.85 -12.11 -3.51
C ALA A 146 -4.59 -12.54 -2.74
N ILE A 147 -4.44 -12.07 -1.49
CA ILE A 147 -3.32 -12.44 -0.63
C ILE A 147 -3.29 -13.95 -0.39
N ARG A 148 -4.43 -14.56 -0.03
CA ARG A 148 -4.53 -16.00 0.22
C ARG A 148 -4.26 -16.83 -1.05
N ARG A 149 -4.82 -16.42 -2.19
CA ARG A 149 -4.61 -17.10 -3.48
C ARG A 149 -3.15 -17.13 -3.91
N SER A 150 -2.41 -16.05 -3.62
CA SER A 150 -0.98 -15.94 -3.91
C SER A 150 -0.08 -16.65 -2.89
N ALA A 151 -0.64 -17.26 -1.84
CA ALA A 151 0.09 -17.78 -0.68
C ALA A 151 0.96 -16.69 0.03
N GLY A 152 0.55 -15.44 -0.06
CA GLY A 152 1.16 -14.29 0.62
C GLY A 152 0.63 -14.07 2.04
N ALA A 153 0.85 -12.88 2.57
CA ALA A 153 0.37 -12.50 3.89
C ALA A 153 0.04 -10.99 4.00
N ALA A 154 -0.77 -10.63 4.99
CA ALA A 154 -0.87 -9.26 5.46
C ALA A 154 0.09 -9.07 6.64
N VAL A 155 0.92 -8.02 6.59
CA VAL A 155 2.02 -7.78 7.53
C VAL A 155 1.91 -6.37 8.07
N SER A 156 1.98 -6.23 9.40
CA SER A 156 2.05 -4.91 10.03
C SER A 156 3.48 -4.58 10.43
N VAL A 157 3.81 -3.28 10.35
CA VAL A 157 5.10 -2.71 10.75
C VAL A 157 4.88 -1.54 11.71
N THR A 158 5.78 -1.34 12.65
CA THR A 158 5.69 -0.24 13.61
C THR A 158 6.14 1.08 13.00
N GLU A 159 5.83 2.19 13.66
CA GLU A 159 6.27 3.53 13.24
C GLU A 159 7.82 3.63 13.26
N GLU A 160 8.46 2.98 14.24
CA GLU A 160 9.92 2.93 14.37
C GLU A 160 10.55 2.16 13.21
N GLU A 161 10.02 0.98 12.87
CA GLU A 161 10.49 0.18 11.73
C GLU A 161 10.36 0.95 10.40
N ILE A 162 9.29 1.73 10.24
CA ILE A 162 9.10 2.58 9.04
C ILE A 162 10.18 3.66 8.97
N VAL A 163 10.49 4.35 10.10
CA VAL A 163 11.53 5.37 10.14
C VAL A 163 12.91 4.77 9.85
N GLU A 164 13.24 3.63 10.46
CA GLU A 164 14.51 2.93 10.23
C GLU A 164 14.68 2.54 8.76
N ALA A 165 13.64 1.97 8.14
CA ALA A 165 13.65 1.63 6.72
C ALA A 165 13.78 2.87 5.83
N MET A 166 13.09 3.96 6.15
CA MET A 166 13.20 5.24 5.42
C MET A 166 14.62 5.79 5.46
N VAL A 167 15.27 5.76 6.62
CA VAL A 167 16.67 6.19 6.78
C VAL A 167 17.62 5.30 5.98
N ALA A 168 17.43 3.97 6.03
CA ALA A 168 18.24 3.01 5.28
C ALA A 168 18.11 3.22 3.77
N LEU A 169 16.90 3.41 3.26
CA LEU A 169 16.63 3.72 1.85
C LEU A 169 17.28 5.04 1.43
N ALA A 170 17.14 6.11 2.24
CA ALA A 170 17.75 7.39 1.96
C ALA A 170 19.29 7.29 1.86
N ARG A 171 19.94 6.51 2.75
CA ARG A 171 21.40 6.24 2.72
C ARG A 171 21.81 5.47 1.47
N SER A 172 20.93 4.70 0.87
CA SER A 172 21.18 4.01 -0.42
C SER A 172 20.82 4.86 -1.66
N GLY A 173 20.44 6.13 -1.46
CA GLY A 173 20.08 7.05 -2.55
C GLY A 173 18.60 7.05 -2.93
N LEU A 174 17.76 6.32 -2.21
CA LEU A 174 16.31 6.23 -2.45
C LEU A 174 15.54 7.11 -1.46
N TYR A 175 15.20 8.33 -1.88
CA TYR A 175 14.46 9.27 -1.04
C TYR A 175 12.95 9.06 -1.21
N VAL A 176 12.35 8.34 -0.27
CA VAL A 176 10.95 7.91 -0.32
C VAL A 176 10.11 8.50 0.82
N GLU A 177 8.79 8.57 0.62
CA GLU A 177 7.84 8.93 1.66
C GLU A 177 7.64 7.79 2.69
N PRO A 178 7.19 8.07 3.94
CA PRO A 178 6.99 7.04 4.96
C PRO A 178 6.07 5.90 4.52
N THR A 179 5.02 6.19 3.74
CA THR A 179 4.13 5.17 3.17
C THR A 179 4.90 4.14 2.34
N SER A 180 5.82 4.58 1.48
CA SER A 180 6.67 3.68 0.68
C SER A 180 7.64 2.89 1.54
N ALA A 181 8.22 3.53 2.56
CA ALA A 181 9.17 2.89 3.47
C ALA A 181 8.55 1.74 4.27
N SER A 182 7.23 1.75 4.50
CA SER A 182 6.55 0.67 5.22
C SER A 182 6.73 -0.70 4.55
N ALA A 183 6.72 -0.78 3.22
CA ALA A 183 6.95 -2.03 2.52
C ALA A 183 8.40 -2.53 2.69
N ALA A 184 9.38 -1.62 2.69
CA ALA A 184 10.77 -1.98 2.95
C ALA A 184 10.99 -2.41 4.41
N ALA A 185 10.29 -1.79 5.36
CA ALA A 185 10.32 -2.19 6.77
C ALA A 185 9.90 -3.65 6.97
N ALA A 186 8.86 -4.10 6.26
CA ALA A 186 8.38 -5.48 6.34
C ALA A 186 9.40 -6.50 5.83
N LEU A 187 10.26 -6.14 4.88
CA LEU A 187 11.22 -7.06 4.26
C LEU A 187 12.17 -7.67 5.29
N SER A 188 12.77 -6.84 6.14
CA SER A 188 13.72 -7.30 7.16
C SER A 188 13.10 -8.33 8.10
N GLY A 189 11.90 -8.07 8.60
CA GLY A 189 11.18 -8.99 9.47
C GLY A 189 10.76 -10.30 8.76
N LEU A 190 10.42 -10.25 7.48
CA LEU A 190 10.07 -11.44 6.70
C LEU A 190 11.28 -12.33 6.46
N ILE A 191 12.44 -11.75 6.17
CA ILE A 191 13.71 -12.48 6.03
C ILE A 191 14.14 -13.12 7.36
N GLN A 192 14.12 -12.35 8.45
CA GLN A 192 14.51 -12.85 9.78
C GLN A 192 13.64 -14.02 10.25
N ARG A 193 12.36 -14.03 9.88
CA ARG A 193 11.43 -15.14 10.19
C ARG A 193 11.52 -16.31 9.22
N GLY A 194 12.40 -16.25 8.21
CA GLY A 194 12.53 -17.28 7.18
C GLY A 194 11.33 -17.42 6.25
N VAL A 195 10.46 -16.40 6.20
CA VAL A 195 9.31 -16.36 5.28
C VAL A 195 9.78 -16.08 3.85
N ILE A 196 10.79 -15.23 3.71
CA ILE A 196 11.47 -14.93 2.44
C ILE A 196 12.87 -15.51 2.51
N GLY A 197 13.20 -16.39 1.57
CA GLY A 197 14.49 -17.03 1.46
C GLY A 197 15.53 -16.17 0.72
N PRO A 198 16.84 -16.47 0.90
CA PRO A 198 17.92 -15.67 0.31
C PRO A 198 18.00 -15.76 -1.21
N GLU A 199 17.50 -16.85 -1.80
CA GLU A 199 17.54 -17.08 -3.25
C GLU A 199 16.26 -16.58 -3.95
N GLU A 200 15.29 -16.04 -3.21
CA GLU A 200 14.03 -15.57 -3.76
C GLU A 200 14.15 -14.13 -4.29
N THR A 201 13.70 -13.91 -5.52
CA THR A 201 13.55 -12.57 -6.10
C THR A 201 12.39 -11.86 -5.43
N THR A 202 12.71 -10.80 -4.70
CA THR A 202 11.71 -10.01 -3.97
C THR A 202 11.66 -8.57 -4.47
N VAL A 203 10.47 -8.13 -4.85
CA VAL A 203 10.22 -6.73 -5.22
C VAL A 203 9.56 -6.00 -4.06
N VAL A 204 10.11 -4.85 -3.71
CA VAL A 204 9.51 -3.90 -2.77
C VAL A 204 8.99 -2.70 -3.53
N VAL A 205 7.68 -2.48 -3.50
CA VAL A 205 7.05 -1.39 -4.24
C VAL A 205 7.20 -0.08 -3.47
N LEU A 206 8.00 0.85 -4.00
CA LEU A 206 8.21 2.19 -3.46
C LEU A 206 7.27 3.17 -4.18
N THR A 207 6.08 3.36 -3.62
CA THR A 207 4.94 4.03 -4.26
C THR A 207 5.08 5.54 -4.41
N GLY A 208 5.91 6.20 -3.62
CA GLY A 208 6.04 7.66 -3.66
C GLY A 208 7.39 8.19 -3.22
N ALA A 209 7.84 9.25 -3.91
CA ALA A 209 9.04 9.99 -3.54
C ALA A 209 8.82 10.84 -2.27
N GLY A 210 9.87 11.02 -1.48
CA GLY A 210 9.88 11.83 -0.26
C GLY A 210 9.68 13.34 -0.49
N LEU A 211 9.81 13.82 -1.72
CA LEU A 211 9.69 15.24 -2.06
C LEU A 211 8.36 15.87 -1.66
N LYS A 212 7.28 15.09 -1.61
CA LYS A 212 5.96 15.54 -1.15
C LYS A 212 5.88 15.81 0.36
N SER A 213 6.80 15.20 1.12
CA SER A 213 6.79 15.18 2.59
C SER A 213 8.13 15.59 3.19
N THR A 214 8.95 16.37 2.46
CA THR A 214 10.34 16.69 2.83
C THR A 214 10.47 17.27 4.24
N GLN A 215 9.58 18.18 4.64
CA GLN A 215 9.60 18.75 5.98
C GLN A 215 9.36 17.66 7.04
N ARG A 216 8.31 16.85 6.87
CA ARG A 216 7.98 15.76 7.80
C ARG A 216 9.10 14.72 7.89
N ILE A 217 9.68 14.37 6.76
CA ILE A 217 10.83 13.44 6.70
C ILE A 217 12.02 14.04 7.46
N GLY A 218 12.32 15.33 7.26
CA GLY A 218 13.40 16.01 7.99
C GLY A 218 13.21 16.01 9.51
N GLU A 219 11.96 16.21 9.98
CA GLU A 219 11.60 16.10 11.40
C GLU A 219 11.77 14.66 11.92
N LEU A 220 11.35 13.65 11.16
CA LEU A 220 11.46 12.24 11.52
C LEU A 220 12.92 11.76 11.55
N MET A 221 13.74 12.24 10.62
CA MET A 221 15.16 11.93 10.56
C MET A 221 16.02 12.75 11.55
N GLY A 222 15.43 13.72 12.25
CA GLY A 222 16.13 14.60 13.18
C GLY A 222 17.06 15.63 12.52
N VAL A 223 16.89 15.89 11.22
CA VAL A 223 17.66 16.91 10.47
C VAL A 223 16.96 18.27 10.45
N LEU A 224 15.68 18.31 10.80
CA LEU A 224 14.89 19.52 11.03
C LEU A 224 14.28 19.49 12.42
N PRO A 225 14.09 20.67 13.08
CA PRO A 225 13.37 20.74 14.35
C PRO A 225 11.91 20.27 14.13
N LYS A 226 11.35 19.57 15.13
CA LYS A 226 9.93 19.25 15.12
C LYS A 226 9.15 20.56 15.29
N ASN A 227 8.24 20.85 14.37
CA ASN A 227 7.29 21.93 14.59
C ASN A 227 6.37 21.52 15.75
N VAL A 228 6.35 22.36 16.79
CA VAL A 228 5.52 22.22 18.00
C VAL A 228 4.09 22.62 17.68
#